data_6ad0a8fa9983235390fc35908e1ddec7
#
_entry.id   6ad0a8fa9983235390fc35908e1ddec7
#
_cell.length_a   1.000
_cell.length_b   1.000
_cell.length_c   1.000
_cell.angle_alpha   90.00
_cell.angle_beta   90.00
_cell.angle_gamma   90.00
#
_symmetry.space_group_name_H-M   'P 1'
#
loop_
_entity.id
_entity.type
_entity.pdbx_description
1 polymer ?
#
loop_
_entity_poly.entity_id
_entity_poly.type
_entity_poly.pdbx_seq_one_letter_code
_entity_poly.pdbx_strand_id
1 'polypeptide(L)'
;MADGPLGKVKMIKKINFKIKENFIKEKFLNYCFNIIVNNNKRNSCFLKPNDMISRQKIISGYHEYHIKKLIDFFVEKYKLSHYFIDIGANIGLTSCQNGSLFDEVHMYEPNPLARGVLEVNAKISLNKECVKIYDFGIGVENSEPELFIPKNNWGGAFIVDQSNKYSDSVLAEKDGFKSIDKENYIHTKVKIVRAHDEFKRLFAELKKNKHTQGVIKIDVEGCEEVILEALIPLIPKDFELLIVFESWDPRFDMNKYIKLAENRNIFAFKLNKALPWSKGFKIIKIIQLLLRRDIEYSLIPQEQVHIWTGDLCIVVNKV
;
A
#
# COMPACT_ATOMS: atom_id res chain seq x y z
N MET A 1 -51.59 -25.69 -21.05
CA MET A 1 -50.21 -25.27 -21.06
C MET A 1 -50.20 -23.77 -20.82
N ALA A 2 -49.74 -23.31 -19.70
CA ALA A 2 -49.73 -21.90 -19.34
C ALA A 2 -48.64 -21.20 -20.15
N ASP A 3 -48.98 -20.28 -21.01
CA ASP A 3 -48.05 -19.40 -21.69
C ASP A 3 -47.29 -18.56 -20.64
N GLY A 4 -46.03 -18.84 -20.45
CA GLY A 4 -45.18 -18.06 -19.58
C GLY A 4 -45.03 -16.61 -20.08
N PRO A 5 -44.52 -15.67 -19.27
CA PRO A 5 -44.44 -14.23 -19.56
C PRO A 5 -43.76 -13.88 -20.89
N LEU A 6 -42.94 -14.77 -21.44
CA LEU A 6 -42.31 -14.62 -22.76
C LEU A 6 -43.21 -14.92 -23.96
N GLY A 7 -44.31 -15.68 -23.78
CA GLY A 7 -45.29 -15.93 -24.82
C GLY A 7 -46.07 -14.66 -25.23
N LYS A 8 -46.28 -13.72 -24.33
CA LYS A 8 -46.91 -12.42 -24.60
C LYS A 8 -46.00 -11.46 -25.37
N VAL A 9 -44.66 -11.60 -25.25
CA VAL A 9 -43.68 -10.73 -25.95
C VAL A 9 -43.66 -11.01 -27.46
N LYS A 10 -43.97 -12.24 -27.90
CA LYS A 10 -44.02 -12.59 -29.33
C LYS A 10 -45.10 -11.87 -30.13
N MET A 11 -46.13 -11.35 -29.47
CA MET A 11 -47.20 -10.58 -30.13
C MET A 11 -46.88 -9.08 -30.25
N ILE A 12 -45.81 -8.57 -29.62
CA ILE A 12 -45.45 -7.16 -29.71
C ILE A 12 -44.57 -6.97 -30.95
N LYS A 13 -45.14 -6.38 -32.00
CA LYS A 13 -44.42 -6.11 -33.26
C LYS A 13 -43.28 -5.12 -33.15
N LYS A 14 -43.28 -4.25 -32.14
CA LYS A 14 -42.24 -3.23 -31.91
C LYS A 14 -42.20 -2.83 -30.45
N ILE A 15 -41.00 -2.94 -29.83
CA ILE A 15 -40.73 -2.43 -28.48
C ILE A 15 -39.91 -1.16 -28.63
N ASN A 16 -40.45 -0.04 -28.13
CA ASN A 16 -39.71 1.24 -28.11
C ASN A 16 -39.42 1.62 -26.68
N PHE A 17 -38.13 1.94 -26.40
CA PHE A 17 -37.72 2.58 -25.17
C PHE A 17 -36.81 3.76 -25.50
N LYS A 18 -36.82 4.80 -24.66
CA LYS A 18 -36.02 6.02 -24.85
C LYS A 18 -34.89 6.02 -23.85
N ILE A 19 -33.67 6.19 -24.35
CA ILE A 19 -32.50 6.43 -23.55
C ILE A 19 -32.12 7.92 -23.71
N LYS A 20 -31.89 8.61 -22.60
CA LYS A 20 -31.36 9.98 -22.65
C LYS A 20 -29.84 9.90 -22.69
N GLU A 21 -29.27 10.10 -23.86
CA GLU A 21 -27.84 10.20 -24.06
C GLU A 21 -27.42 11.67 -24.10
N ASN A 22 -26.38 12.03 -23.36
CA ASN A 22 -25.81 13.36 -23.44
C ASN A 22 -24.48 13.27 -24.20
N PHE A 23 -24.58 13.37 -25.52
CA PHE A 23 -23.46 13.24 -26.45
C PHE A 23 -22.31 14.22 -26.21
N ILE A 24 -22.58 15.45 -25.75
CA ILE A 24 -21.57 16.43 -25.43
C ILE A 24 -20.80 16.02 -24.16
N LYS A 25 -21.55 15.60 -23.13
CA LYS A 25 -20.96 15.08 -21.88
C LYS A 25 -20.08 13.86 -22.15
N GLU A 26 -20.56 12.95 -22.97
CA GLU A 26 -19.84 11.72 -23.33
C GLU A 26 -18.54 12.03 -24.08
N LYS A 27 -18.56 12.92 -25.09
CA LYS A 27 -17.35 13.37 -25.79
C LYS A 27 -16.34 14.03 -24.86
N PHE A 28 -16.79 14.89 -23.95
CA PHE A 28 -15.92 15.53 -22.98
C PHE A 28 -15.29 14.51 -22.02
N LEU A 29 -16.08 13.56 -21.50
CA LEU A 29 -15.57 12.50 -20.63
C LEU A 29 -14.58 11.58 -21.36
N ASN A 30 -14.85 11.23 -22.62
CA ASN A 30 -13.92 10.44 -23.45
C ASN A 30 -12.60 11.20 -23.69
N TYR A 31 -12.65 12.50 -23.92
CA TYR A 31 -11.44 13.32 -24.03
C TYR A 31 -10.64 13.31 -22.73
N CYS A 32 -11.28 13.55 -21.58
CA CYS A 32 -10.63 13.46 -20.27
C CYS A 32 -10.05 12.06 -20.00
N PHE A 33 -10.81 11.01 -20.32
CA PHE A 33 -10.39 9.63 -20.20
C PHE A 33 -9.13 9.33 -21.03
N ASN A 34 -9.09 9.78 -22.27
CA ASN A 34 -7.91 9.61 -23.15
C ASN A 34 -6.67 10.30 -22.59
N ILE A 35 -6.81 11.49 -21.99
CA ILE A 35 -5.69 12.17 -21.31
C ILE A 35 -5.20 11.33 -20.13
N ILE A 36 -6.12 10.83 -19.30
CA ILE A 36 -5.80 10.01 -18.14
C ILE A 36 -5.12 8.71 -18.55
N VAL A 37 -5.68 7.98 -19.53
CA VAL A 37 -5.13 6.72 -20.02
C VAL A 37 -3.75 6.89 -20.66
N ASN A 38 -3.54 7.96 -21.44
CA ASN A 38 -2.25 8.24 -22.05
C ASN A 38 -1.15 8.54 -21.01
N ASN A 39 -1.52 9.14 -19.88
CA ASN A 39 -0.60 9.36 -18.76
C ASN A 39 -0.31 8.06 -17.97
N ASN A 40 -1.18 7.06 -18.07
CA ASN A 40 -1.15 5.82 -17.24
C ASN A 40 -0.63 4.57 -17.98
N LYS A 41 0.00 4.70 -19.15
CA LYS A 41 0.43 3.58 -20.02
C LYS A 41 1.38 2.54 -19.37
N ARG A 42 1.84 2.74 -18.14
CA ARG A 42 2.96 1.94 -17.59
C ARG A 42 2.57 0.77 -16.69
N ASN A 43 1.40 0.76 -16.08
CA ASN A 43 0.96 -0.38 -15.24
C ASN A 43 -0.56 -0.50 -15.26
N SER A 44 -1.07 -1.48 -15.98
CA SER A 44 -2.49 -1.81 -15.96
C SER A 44 -2.85 -2.44 -14.62
N CYS A 45 -3.72 -1.78 -13.85
CA CYS A 45 -4.28 -2.30 -12.62
C CYS A 45 -5.78 -2.04 -12.59
N PHE A 46 -6.53 -3.00 -12.05
CA PHE A 46 -7.92 -2.76 -11.67
C PHE A 46 -7.95 -1.88 -10.42
N LEU A 47 -8.79 -0.86 -10.46
CA LEU A 47 -8.91 0.14 -9.41
C LEU A 47 -10.35 0.19 -8.92
N LYS A 48 -10.53 0.40 -7.62
CA LYS A 48 -11.86 0.58 -7.04
C LYS A 48 -12.34 2.01 -7.31
N PRO A 49 -13.50 2.22 -7.97
CA PRO A 49 -14.09 3.55 -8.12
C PRO A 49 -14.37 4.19 -6.75
N ASN A 50 -14.15 5.49 -6.65
CA ASN A 50 -14.38 6.28 -5.42
C ASN A 50 -13.53 5.88 -4.20
N ASP A 51 -12.42 5.20 -4.43
CA ASP A 51 -11.46 4.85 -3.40
C ASP A 51 -10.30 5.85 -3.37
N MET A 52 -9.86 6.24 -2.17
CA MET A 52 -8.83 7.29 -2.00
C MET A 52 -7.50 6.86 -2.61
N ILE A 53 -7.11 5.61 -2.42
CA ILE A 53 -5.85 5.03 -2.92
C ILE A 53 -5.85 4.97 -4.44
N SER A 54 -6.95 4.49 -5.03
CA SER A 54 -7.13 4.40 -6.48
C SER A 54 -7.07 5.76 -7.17
N ARG A 55 -7.55 6.83 -6.51
CA ARG A 55 -7.57 8.20 -7.06
C ARG A 55 -6.17 8.70 -7.41
N GLN A 56 -5.20 8.50 -6.54
CA GLN A 56 -3.82 8.94 -6.81
C GLN A 56 -3.24 8.25 -8.04
N LYS A 57 -3.43 6.94 -8.16
CA LYS A 57 -3.00 6.15 -9.31
C LYS A 57 -3.64 6.62 -10.61
N ILE A 58 -4.94 6.93 -10.60
CA ILE A 58 -5.67 7.44 -11.78
C ILE A 58 -5.11 8.79 -12.23
N ILE A 59 -4.82 9.71 -11.30
CA ILE A 59 -4.39 11.07 -11.62
C ILE A 59 -2.93 11.13 -12.07
N SER A 60 -2.03 10.46 -11.33
CA SER A 60 -0.58 10.58 -11.51
C SER A 60 0.07 9.44 -12.28
N GLY A 61 -0.63 8.33 -12.47
CA GLY A 61 -0.08 7.08 -13.02
C GLY A 61 0.71 6.24 -12.01
N TYR A 62 0.92 6.76 -10.81
CA TYR A 62 1.67 6.10 -9.74
C TYR A 62 0.89 6.14 -8.42
N HIS A 63 1.08 5.12 -7.62
CA HIS A 63 0.73 5.09 -6.21
C HIS A 63 1.99 5.42 -5.41
N GLU A 64 1.91 6.32 -4.43
CA GLU A 64 3.05 6.72 -3.58
C GLU A 64 4.36 6.88 -4.37
N TYR A 65 4.37 7.80 -5.33
CA TYR A 65 5.50 7.95 -6.26
C TYR A 65 6.84 8.17 -5.56
N HIS A 66 6.84 8.80 -4.41
CA HIS A 66 8.04 9.02 -3.58
C HIS A 66 8.59 7.70 -3.02
N ILE A 67 7.73 6.79 -2.55
CA ILE A 67 8.12 5.45 -2.09
C ILE A 67 8.67 4.63 -3.26
N LYS A 68 8.00 4.70 -4.43
CA LYS A 68 8.53 4.07 -5.64
C LYS A 68 9.95 4.56 -5.95
N LYS A 69 10.20 5.86 -5.91
CA LYS A 69 11.51 6.44 -6.19
C LYS A 69 12.56 6.07 -5.14
N LEU A 70 12.15 5.96 -3.87
CA LEU A 70 13.01 5.46 -2.82
C LEU A 70 13.44 4.00 -3.09
N ILE A 71 12.49 3.14 -3.44
CA ILE A 71 12.76 1.74 -3.80
C ILE A 71 13.66 1.66 -5.02
N ASP A 72 13.35 2.40 -6.11
CA ASP A 72 14.17 2.47 -7.33
C ASP A 72 15.64 2.80 -6.96
N PHE A 73 15.85 3.83 -6.14
CA PHE A 73 17.17 4.28 -5.72
C PHE A 73 17.96 3.17 -5.01
N PHE A 74 17.32 2.46 -4.05
CA PHE A 74 18.01 1.41 -3.30
C PHE A 74 18.28 0.17 -4.16
N VAL A 75 17.36 -0.20 -5.04
CA VAL A 75 17.55 -1.30 -5.99
C VAL A 75 18.70 -0.99 -6.97
N GLU A 76 18.70 0.19 -7.56
CA GLU A 76 19.73 0.57 -8.53
C GLU A 76 21.11 0.72 -7.90
N LYS A 77 21.19 1.42 -6.77
CA LYS A 77 22.47 1.78 -6.13
C LYS A 77 23.05 0.65 -5.26
N TYR A 78 22.19 -0.04 -4.50
CA TYR A 78 22.62 -1.03 -3.51
C TYR A 78 22.28 -2.47 -3.88
N LYS A 79 21.64 -2.68 -5.07
CA LYS A 79 21.30 -4.00 -5.60
C LYS A 79 20.34 -4.79 -4.71
N LEU A 80 19.45 -4.12 -3.99
CA LEU A 80 18.46 -4.76 -3.14
C LEU A 80 17.30 -5.33 -3.97
N SER A 81 17.57 -6.30 -4.85
CA SER A 81 16.63 -6.76 -5.89
C SER A 81 16.22 -8.24 -5.80
N HIS A 82 16.69 -9.01 -4.80
CA HIS A 82 16.31 -10.41 -4.72
C HIS A 82 14.85 -10.59 -4.30
N TYR A 83 14.36 -9.82 -3.32
CA TYR A 83 12.98 -9.96 -2.87
C TYR A 83 12.31 -8.63 -2.53
N PHE A 84 11.01 -8.59 -2.74
CA PHE A 84 10.12 -7.54 -2.25
C PHE A 84 9.03 -8.16 -1.37
N ILE A 85 8.92 -7.70 -0.14
CA ILE A 85 7.90 -8.12 0.82
C ILE A 85 6.99 -6.92 1.07
N ASP A 86 5.68 -7.07 0.81
CA ASP A 86 4.66 -6.04 0.97
C ASP A 86 3.64 -6.51 2.02
N ILE A 87 3.73 -5.96 3.22
CA ILE A 87 2.86 -6.29 4.35
C ILE A 87 1.78 -5.23 4.43
N GLY A 88 0.52 -5.63 4.17
CA GLY A 88 -0.59 -4.72 3.90
C GLY A 88 -0.64 -4.34 2.42
N ALA A 89 -0.54 -5.35 1.54
CA ALA A 89 -0.44 -5.12 0.10
C ALA A 89 -1.70 -4.50 -0.53
N ASN A 90 -2.84 -4.53 0.16
CA ASN A 90 -4.11 -4.00 -0.30
C ASN A 90 -4.48 -4.53 -1.70
N ILE A 91 -4.86 -3.67 -2.66
CA ILE A 91 -5.12 -4.06 -4.06
C ILE A 91 -3.84 -4.21 -4.91
N GLY A 92 -2.66 -4.18 -4.29
CA GLY A 92 -1.35 -4.46 -4.90
C GLY A 92 -0.70 -3.31 -5.64
N LEU A 93 -1.09 -2.05 -5.41
CA LEU A 93 -0.54 -0.94 -6.19
C LEU A 93 0.97 -0.77 -6.02
N THR A 94 1.48 -0.88 -4.81
CA THR A 94 2.93 -0.79 -4.53
C THR A 94 3.67 -1.99 -5.10
N SER A 95 3.18 -3.21 -4.85
CA SER A 95 3.78 -4.43 -5.38
C SER A 95 3.78 -4.49 -6.91
N CYS A 96 2.66 -4.13 -7.56
CA CYS A 96 2.56 -4.17 -9.02
C CYS A 96 3.46 -3.16 -9.72
N GLN A 97 3.71 -2.00 -9.11
CA GLN A 97 4.58 -0.99 -9.73
C GLN A 97 6.07 -1.22 -9.49
N ASN A 98 6.47 -2.00 -8.47
CA ASN A 98 7.86 -2.24 -8.10
C ASN A 98 8.30 -3.70 -8.35
N GLY A 99 7.39 -4.66 -8.28
CA GLY A 99 7.72 -6.09 -8.24
C GLY A 99 8.53 -6.61 -9.43
N SER A 100 8.47 -5.94 -10.60
CA SER A 100 9.32 -6.29 -11.74
C SER A 100 10.82 -6.09 -11.51
N LEU A 101 11.20 -5.32 -10.47
CA LEU A 101 12.59 -5.06 -10.08
C LEU A 101 13.19 -6.19 -9.25
N PHE A 102 12.38 -7.16 -8.79
CA PHE A 102 12.78 -8.16 -7.82
C PHE A 102 12.66 -9.58 -8.39
N ASP A 103 13.48 -10.50 -7.89
CA ASP A 103 13.43 -11.91 -8.29
C ASP A 103 12.19 -12.61 -7.73
N GLU A 104 11.80 -12.32 -6.48
CA GLU A 104 10.55 -12.81 -5.89
C GLU A 104 9.79 -11.71 -5.13
N VAL A 105 8.46 -11.87 -5.09
CA VAL A 105 7.54 -10.91 -4.45
C VAL A 105 6.60 -11.66 -3.50
N HIS A 106 6.52 -11.20 -2.24
CA HIS A 106 5.65 -11.72 -1.20
C HIS A 106 4.68 -10.65 -0.78
N MET A 107 3.38 -10.90 -0.89
CA MET A 107 2.31 -9.94 -0.60
C MET A 107 1.39 -10.51 0.48
N TYR A 108 1.21 -9.78 1.57
CA TYR A 108 0.33 -10.16 2.69
C TYR A 108 -0.87 -9.23 2.70
N GLU A 109 -2.07 -9.81 2.53
CA GLU A 109 -3.32 -9.05 2.55
C GLU A 109 -4.47 -9.88 3.14
N PRO A 110 -4.85 -9.62 4.40
CA PRO A 110 -5.94 -10.34 5.05
C PRO A 110 -7.33 -9.96 4.55
N ASN A 111 -7.52 -8.70 4.07
CA ASN A 111 -8.81 -8.22 3.57
C ASN A 111 -9.22 -8.98 2.30
N PRO A 112 -10.27 -9.84 2.35
CA PRO A 112 -10.63 -10.66 1.19
C PRO A 112 -11.11 -9.84 -0.02
N LEU A 113 -11.65 -8.64 0.20
CA LEU A 113 -12.10 -7.76 -0.88
C LEU A 113 -10.90 -7.15 -1.63
N ALA A 114 -9.93 -6.62 -0.88
CA ALA A 114 -8.72 -6.07 -1.45
C ALA A 114 -7.88 -7.17 -2.11
N ARG A 115 -7.73 -8.32 -1.45
CA ARG A 115 -6.97 -9.47 -1.96
C ARG A 115 -7.51 -10.00 -3.28
N GLY A 116 -8.82 -10.09 -3.47
CA GLY A 116 -9.40 -10.51 -4.75
C GLY A 116 -8.98 -9.61 -5.92
N VAL A 117 -8.85 -8.29 -5.69
CA VAL A 117 -8.33 -7.34 -6.68
C VAL A 117 -6.81 -7.45 -6.81
N LEU A 118 -6.09 -7.63 -5.70
CA LEU A 118 -4.64 -7.87 -5.68
C LEU A 118 -4.23 -9.05 -6.56
N GLU A 119 -4.91 -10.18 -6.44
CA GLU A 119 -4.63 -11.39 -7.24
C GLU A 119 -4.73 -11.13 -8.74
N VAL A 120 -5.77 -10.40 -9.16
CA VAL A 120 -5.93 -9.99 -10.56
C VAL A 120 -4.83 -9.01 -10.97
N ASN A 121 -4.56 -7.99 -10.17
CA ASN A 121 -3.55 -6.98 -10.45
C ASN A 121 -2.14 -7.59 -10.55
N ALA A 122 -1.79 -8.47 -9.62
CA ALA A 122 -0.51 -9.18 -9.64
C ALA A 122 -0.35 -10.03 -10.91
N LYS A 123 -1.38 -10.77 -11.29
CA LYS A 123 -1.39 -11.63 -12.47
C LYS A 123 -1.17 -10.86 -13.78
N ILE A 124 -1.78 -9.68 -13.93
CA ILE A 124 -1.65 -8.88 -15.17
C ILE A 124 -0.40 -8.00 -15.19
N SER A 125 0.12 -7.59 -14.01
CA SER A 125 1.23 -6.63 -13.92
C SER A 125 2.59 -7.29 -13.74
N LEU A 126 2.68 -8.40 -13.03
CA LEU A 126 3.96 -9.02 -12.67
C LEU A 126 4.34 -10.19 -13.56
N ASN A 127 3.37 -10.98 -14.06
CA ASN A 127 3.58 -12.14 -14.95
C ASN A 127 4.82 -12.98 -14.57
N LYS A 128 4.98 -13.28 -13.27
CA LYS A 128 6.13 -13.98 -12.70
C LYS A 128 5.69 -15.20 -11.91
N GLU A 129 6.43 -16.30 -12.05
CA GLU A 129 6.21 -17.52 -11.26
C GLU A 129 6.54 -17.34 -9.77
N CYS A 130 7.41 -16.37 -9.44
CA CYS A 130 7.89 -16.12 -8.07
C CYS A 130 7.07 -15.07 -7.31
N VAL A 131 5.75 -14.98 -7.58
CA VAL A 131 4.81 -14.12 -6.85
C VAL A 131 4.00 -14.94 -5.89
N LYS A 132 4.03 -14.59 -4.60
CA LYS A 132 3.28 -15.26 -3.53
C LYS A 132 2.33 -14.27 -2.86
N ILE A 133 1.06 -14.64 -2.78
CA ILE A 133 0.02 -13.86 -2.11
C ILE A 133 -0.47 -14.68 -0.91
N TYR A 134 -0.42 -14.08 0.27
CA TYR A 134 -0.84 -14.68 1.52
C TYR A 134 -2.16 -14.08 1.97
N ASP A 135 -3.09 -14.93 2.39
CA ASP A 135 -4.46 -14.59 2.80
C ASP A 135 -4.60 -14.26 4.29
N PHE A 136 -3.50 -13.93 4.93
CA PHE A 136 -3.46 -13.60 6.35
C PHE A 136 -2.65 -12.32 6.61
N GLY A 137 -2.97 -11.68 7.73
CA GLY A 137 -2.18 -10.58 8.28
C GLY A 137 -1.10 -11.09 9.22
N ILE A 138 -0.16 -10.20 9.56
CA ILE A 138 0.94 -10.47 10.48
C ILE A 138 0.69 -9.68 11.77
N GLY A 139 0.78 -10.33 12.94
CA GLY A 139 0.50 -9.71 14.23
C GLY A 139 1.26 -10.34 15.41
N VAL A 140 0.83 -10.02 16.64
CA VAL A 140 1.49 -10.47 17.89
C VAL A 140 1.39 -11.99 18.05
N GLU A 141 0.21 -12.53 17.77
CA GLU A 141 -0.12 -13.94 17.97
C GLU A 141 -1.07 -14.45 16.89
N ASN A 142 -1.23 -15.77 16.82
CA ASN A 142 -2.21 -16.38 15.92
C ASN A 142 -3.62 -16.09 16.44
N SER A 143 -4.45 -15.46 15.60
CA SER A 143 -5.81 -15.07 15.97
C SER A 143 -6.71 -14.93 14.74
N GLU A 144 -8.00 -14.77 14.98
CA GLU A 144 -9.02 -14.50 13.95
C GLU A 144 -9.88 -13.29 14.34
N PRO A 145 -9.30 -12.10 14.42
CA PRO A 145 -10.06 -10.91 14.78
C PRO A 145 -11.02 -10.46 13.69
N GLU A 146 -11.92 -9.55 14.06
CA GLU A 146 -12.78 -8.84 13.12
C GLU A 146 -12.01 -7.68 12.50
N LEU A 147 -11.97 -7.64 11.17
CA LEU A 147 -11.42 -6.55 10.37
C LEU A 147 -12.54 -5.57 10.01
N PHE A 148 -12.31 -4.29 10.26
CA PHE A 148 -13.17 -3.19 9.90
C PHE A 148 -12.68 -2.59 8.58
N ILE A 149 -13.48 -2.70 7.52
CA ILE A 149 -13.11 -2.24 6.17
C ILE A 149 -13.97 -1.02 5.83
N PRO A 150 -13.40 0.19 5.76
CA PRO A 150 -14.15 1.38 5.36
C PRO A 150 -14.73 1.24 3.97
N LYS A 151 -16.02 1.53 3.78
CA LYS A 151 -16.71 1.37 2.49
C LYS A 151 -16.13 2.27 1.38
N ASN A 152 -15.54 3.40 1.76
CA ASN A 152 -14.94 4.40 0.86
C ASN A 152 -13.42 4.31 0.74
N ASN A 153 -12.74 3.50 1.59
CA ASN A 153 -11.29 3.38 1.64
C ASN A 153 -10.86 1.98 2.09
N TRP A 154 -10.77 1.03 1.17
CA TRP A 154 -10.39 -0.35 1.53
C TRP A 154 -8.97 -0.45 2.09
N GLY A 155 -8.10 0.50 1.76
CA GLY A 155 -6.74 0.56 2.28
C GLY A 155 -6.65 1.00 3.74
N GLY A 156 -7.67 1.67 4.24
CA GLY A 156 -7.79 2.02 5.65
C GLY A 156 -8.37 0.90 6.53
N ALA A 157 -8.38 -0.35 6.08
CA ALA A 157 -8.90 -1.47 6.88
C ALA A 157 -8.03 -1.71 8.13
N PHE A 158 -8.66 -1.85 9.30
CA PHE A 158 -7.98 -2.00 10.58
C PHE A 158 -8.65 -3.01 11.51
N ILE A 159 -7.92 -3.44 12.51
CA ILE A 159 -8.38 -4.33 13.58
C ILE A 159 -8.50 -3.49 14.85
N VAL A 160 -9.62 -3.65 15.58
CA VAL A 160 -9.82 -3.02 16.89
C VAL A 160 -9.44 -4.02 17.98
N ASP A 161 -8.18 -4.03 18.35
CA ASP A 161 -7.67 -4.81 19.46
C ASP A 161 -6.52 -4.08 20.19
N GLN A 162 -5.93 -4.71 21.20
CA GLN A 162 -4.83 -4.12 21.99
C GLN A 162 -3.52 -3.96 21.20
N SER A 163 -3.37 -4.60 20.04
CA SER A 163 -2.19 -4.50 19.19
C SER A 163 -2.18 -3.24 18.33
N ASN A 164 -3.37 -2.67 18.06
CA ASN A 164 -3.50 -1.43 17.31
C ASN A 164 -3.14 -0.23 18.18
N LYS A 165 -2.14 0.54 17.77
CA LYS A 165 -1.63 1.70 18.50
C LYS A 165 -2.36 3.01 18.17
N TYR A 166 -3.17 3.02 17.13
CA TYR A 166 -3.96 4.19 16.76
C TYR A 166 -5.23 4.27 17.62
N SER A 167 -5.60 5.48 18.02
CA SER A 167 -6.88 5.71 18.69
C SER A 167 -8.03 5.66 17.70
N ASP A 168 -9.24 5.36 18.19
CA ASP A 168 -10.47 5.35 17.37
C ASP A 168 -10.67 6.66 16.60
N SER A 169 -10.28 7.80 17.20
CA SER A 169 -10.36 9.10 16.53
C SER A 169 -9.40 9.23 15.34
N VAL A 170 -8.18 8.72 15.48
CA VAL A 170 -7.19 8.72 14.38
C VAL A 170 -7.66 7.81 13.24
N LEU A 171 -8.14 6.61 13.56
CA LEU A 171 -8.65 5.66 12.57
C LEU A 171 -9.85 6.25 11.81
N ALA A 172 -10.83 6.82 12.51
CA ALA A 172 -11.99 7.44 11.88
C ALA A 172 -11.61 8.65 11.01
N GLU A 173 -10.70 9.51 11.47
CA GLU A 173 -10.25 10.70 10.74
C GLU A 173 -9.52 10.35 9.44
N LYS A 174 -8.68 9.30 9.43
CA LYS A 174 -8.01 8.79 8.23
C LYS A 174 -9.02 8.39 7.14
N ASP A 175 -10.18 7.87 7.52
CA ASP A 175 -11.26 7.47 6.62
C ASP A 175 -12.23 8.60 6.28
N GLY A 176 -12.02 9.80 6.83
CA GLY A 176 -12.87 10.96 6.65
C GLY A 176 -14.16 10.92 7.49
N PHE A 177 -14.20 10.12 8.54
CA PHE A 177 -15.31 10.04 9.49
C PHE A 177 -15.01 10.81 10.78
N LYS A 178 -16.06 11.16 11.52
CA LYS A 178 -15.93 11.82 12.83
C LYS A 178 -15.76 10.84 14.00
N SER A 179 -16.22 9.61 13.80
CA SER A 179 -16.16 8.52 14.78
C SER A 179 -16.29 7.19 14.04
N ILE A 180 -15.89 6.09 14.68
CA ILE A 180 -16.11 4.74 14.18
C ILE A 180 -17.60 4.41 14.34
N ASP A 181 -18.35 4.46 13.22
CA ASP A 181 -19.73 4.00 13.13
C ASP A 181 -19.79 2.72 12.31
N LYS A 182 -20.31 1.64 12.90
CA LYS A 182 -20.35 0.32 12.24
C LYS A 182 -21.02 0.34 10.87
N GLU A 183 -21.97 1.24 10.63
CA GLU A 183 -22.63 1.36 9.33
C GLU A 183 -21.69 1.81 8.20
N ASN A 184 -20.57 2.47 8.53
CA ASN A 184 -19.57 2.93 7.56
C ASN A 184 -18.56 1.86 7.16
N TYR A 185 -18.57 0.71 7.85
CA TYR A 185 -17.60 -0.36 7.65
C TYR A 185 -18.27 -1.65 7.18
N ILE A 186 -17.51 -2.45 6.45
CA ILE A 186 -17.78 -3.86 6.20
C ILE A 186 -16.98 -4.64 7.23
N HIS A 187 -17.60 -5.62 7.86
CA HIS A 187 -16.98 -6.44 8.91
C HIS A 187 -16.71 -7.84 8.39
N THR A 188 -15.52 -8.35 8.61
CA THR A 188 -15.17 -9.74 8.27
C THR A 188 -14.11 -10.25 9.21
N LYS A 189 -14.16 -11.55 9.54
CA LYS A 189 -13.06 -12.21 10.25
C LYS A 189 -11.90 -12.46 9.31
N VAL A 190 -10.70 -12.24 9.82
CA VAL A 190 -9.46 -12.48 9.07
C VAL A 190 -8.47 -13.26 9.90
N LYS A 191 -7.64 -14.03 9.24
CA LYS A 191 -6.57 -14.79 9.87
C LYS A 191 -5.36 -13.87 10.11
N ILE A 192 -4.84 -13.89 11.34
CA ILE A 192 -3.57 -13.28 11.72
C ILE A 192 -2.59 -14.39 12.10
N VAL A 193 -1.37 -14.31 11.60
CA VAL A 193 -0.28 -15.22 11.91
C VAL A 193 0.76 -14.48 12.75
N ARG A 194 1.32 -15.16 13.74
CA ARG A 194 2.35 -14.59 14.60
C ARG A 194 3.58 -14.15 13.82
N ALA A 195 3.93 -12.88 13.94
CA ALA A 195 5.02 -12.24 13.22
C ALA A 195 6.36 -12.99 13.38
N HIS A 196 6.70 -13.38 14.60
CA HIS A 196 7.94 -14.13 14.88
C HIS A 196 8.06 -15.41 14.06
N ASP A 197 6.99 -16.20 13.98
CA ASP A 197 7.02 -17.51 13.32
C ASP A 197 7.06 -17.33 11.79
N GLU A 198 6.31 -16.37 11.28
CA GLU A 198 6.27 -16.07 9.84
C GLU A 198 7.60 -15.51 9.34
N PHE A 199 8.23 -14.55 10.04
CA PHE A 199 9.52 -14.02 9.62
C PHE A 199 10.64 -15.07 9.72
N LYS A 200 10.60 -15.94 10.73
CA LYS A 200 11.53 -17.06 10.83
C LYS A 200 11.41 -18.01 9.64
N ARG A 201 10.18 -18.37 9.25
CA ARG A 201 9.89 -19.18 8.07
C ARG A 201 10.39 -18.48 6.79
N LEU A 202 10.03 -17.21 6.63
CA LEU A 202 10.33 -16.42 5.45
C LEU A 202 11.84 -16.24 5.25
N PHE A 203 12.58 -15.84 6.29
CA PHE A 203 14.03 -15.70 6.18
C PHE A 203 14.75 -17.03 5.94
N ALA A 204 14.24 -18.14 6.48
CA ALA A 204 14.77 -19.47 6.16
C ALA A 204 14.58 -19.83 4.69
N GLU A 205 13.42 -19.51 4.12
CA GLU A 205 13.11 -19.71 2.71
C GLU A 205 13.98 -18.83 1.81
N LEU A 206 14.07 -17.53 2.08
CA LEU A 206 14.92 -16.58 1.35
C LEU A 206 16.39 -17.00 1.37
N LYS A 207 16.88 -17.43 2.53
CA LYS A 207 18.27 -17.92 2.68
C LYS A 207 18.53 -19.19 1.86
N LYS A 208 17.57 -20.13 1.83
CA LYS A 208 17.65 -21.32 1.00
C LYS A 208 17.78 -20.96 -0.49
N ASN A 209 17.08 -19.93 -0.94
CA ASN A 209 17.12 -19.42 -2.31
C ASN A 209 18.34 -18.52 -2.59
N LYS A 210 19.18 -18.26 -1.58
CA LYS A 210 20.30 -17.29 -1.62
C LYS A 210 19.86 -15.85 -1.86
N HIS A 211 18.63 -15.52 -1.52
CA HIS A 211 18.06 -14.19 -1.62
C HIS A 211 18.29 -13.45 -0.29
N THR A 212 19.38 -12.72 -0.19
CA THR A 212 19.80 -12.03 1.04
C THR A 212 19.66 -10.51 0.94
N GLN A 213 19.22 -9.98 -0.21
CA GLN A 213 19.16 -8.54 -0.47
C GLN A 213 17.76 -8.16 -0.93
N GLY A 214 17.09 -7.24 -0.25
CA GLY A 214 15.73 -6.91 -0.64
C GLY A 214 15.10 -5.72 0.06
N VAL A 215 13.80 -5.60 -0.13
CA VAL A 215 12.98 -4.53 0.43
C VAL A 215 11.76 -5.11 1.14
N ILE A 216 11.44 -4.57 2.31
CA ILE A 216 10.23 -4.87 3.08
C ILE A 216 9.44 -3.57 3.23
N LYS A 217 8.18 -3.54 2.74
CA LYS A 217 7.23 -2.47 3.03
C LYS A 217 6.24 -2.96 4.08
N ILE A 218 5.98 -2.12 5.07
CA ILE A 218 5.00 -2.36 6.14
C ILE A 218 4.01 -1.21 6.13
N ASP A 219 2.75 -1.52 5.85
CA ASP A 219 1.67 -0.55 5.77
C ASP A 219 0.38 -1.21 6.29
N VAL A 220 0.27 -1.24 7.60
CA VAL A 220 -0.79 -1.95 8.33
C VAL A 220 -1.35 -1.04 9.41
N GLU A 221 -2.46 -0.50 9.23
CA GLU A 221 -3.11 0.54 10.02
C GLU A 221 -2.98 0.37 11.55
N GLY A 222 -1.83 0.86 12.11
CA GLY A 222 -1.55 0.91 13.56
C GLY A 222 -0.84 -0.31 14.17
N CYS A 223 -0.44 -1.30 13.36
CA CYS A 223 0.29 -2.50 13.81
C CYS A 223 1.77 -2.53 13.37
N GLU A 224 2.29 -1.43 12.79
CA GLU A 224 3.67 -1.34 12.29
C GLU A 224 4.70 -1.62 13.37
N GLU A 225 4.50 -1.08 14.56
CA GLU A 225 5.41 -1.26 15.69
C GLU A 225 5.55 -2.73 16.09
N VAL A 226 4.44 -3.43 16.17
CA VAL A 226 4.39 -4.86 16.52
C VAL A 226 5.19 -5.70 15.52
N ILE A 227 5.05 -5.37 14.24
CA ILE A 227 5.76 -6.06 13.16
C ILE A 227 7.26 -5.76 13.24
N LEU A 228 7.65 -4.50 13.44
CA LEU A 228 9.05 -4.10 13.57
C LEU A 228 9.73 -4.76 14.77
N GLU A 229 9.06 -4.85 15.93
CA GLU A 229 9.56 -5.50 17.13
C GLU A 229 9.89 -6.99 16.90
N ALA A 230 9.05 -7.67 16.12
CA ALA A 230 9.28 -9.08 15.79
C ALA A 230 10.30 -9.26 14.64
N LEU A 231 10.28 -8.38 13.65
CA LEU A 231 11.09 -8.48 12.44
C LEU A 231 12.60 -8.24 12.72
N ILE A 232 12.91 -7.10 13.37
CA ILE A 232 14.29 -6.62 13.49
C ILE A 232 15.24 -7.61 14.14
N PRO A 233 14.89 -8.26 15.27
CA PRO A 233 15.77 -9.26 15.91
C PRO A 233 16.01 -10.52 15.07
N LEU A 234 15.08 -10.83 14.16
CA LEU A 234 15.10 -12.05 13.34
C LEU A 234 15.85 -11.90 12.01
N ILE A 235 16.18 -10.70 11.60
CA ILE A 235 16.91 -10.48 10.34
C ILE A 235 18.26 -11.24 10.40
N PRO A 236 18.61 -12.14 9.47
CA PRO A 236 19.86 -12.89 9.49
C PRO A 236 21.07 -11.97 9.24
N LYS A 237 22.26 -12.27 9.81
CA LYS A 237 23.46 -11.40 9.76
C LYS A 237 23.97 -11.12 8.35
N ASP A 238 23.75 -12.03 7.45
CA ASP A 238 24.13 -11.98 6.03
C ASP A 238 23.12 -11.25 5.13
N PHE A 239 22.06 -10.67 5.71
CA PHE A 239 21.05 -9.93 4.96
C PHE A 239 21.33 -8.44 4.91
N GLU A 240 21.06 -7.85 3.74
CA GLU A 240 21.03 -6.40 3.49
C GLU A 240 19.64 -6.03 3.02
N LEU A 241 18.97 -5.09 3.69
CA LEU A 241 17.61 -4.75 3.31
C LEU A 241 17.21 -3.32 3.68
N LEU A 242 16.23 -2.83 2.95
CA LEU A 242 15.51 -1.61 3.24
C LEU A 242 14.15 -1.99 3.83
N ILE A 243 13.81 -1.45 5.00
CA ILE A 243 12.46 -1.50 5.55
C ILE A 243 11.83 -0.12 5.34
N VAL A 244 10.65 -0.06 4.73
CA VAL A 244 9.87 1.17 4.52
C VAL A 244 8.56 1.02 5.26
N PHE A 245 8.18 2.01 6.06
CA PHE A 245 6.92 2.00 6.80
C PHE A 245 6.45 3.42 7.10
N GLU A 246 5.17 3.56 7.47
CA GLU A 246 4.58 4.84 7.88
C GLU A 246 4.29 4.83 9.39
N SER A 247 4.48 5.95 10.05
CA SER A 247 4.05 6.14 11.44
C SER A 247 3.24 7.41 11.59
N TRP A 248 2.06 7.31 12.22
CA TRP A 248 1.19 8.43 12.58
C TRP A 248 1.24 8.75 14.07
N ASP A 249 1.88 7.91 14.89
CA ASP A 249 2.01 8.16 16.33
C ASP A 249 3.20 9.09 16.61
N PRO A 250 2.97 10.31 17.12
CA PRO A 250 4.06 11.22 17.49
C PRO A 250 4.98 10.69 18.61
N ARG A 251 4.54 9.63 19.32
CA ARG A 251 5.30 8.99 20.41
C ARG A 251 6.21 7.87 19.90
N PHE A 252 6.18 7.58 18.59
CA PHE A 252 7.02 6.56 18.00
C PHE A 252 8.49 6.82 18.29
N ASP A 253 9.17 5.86 18.90
CA ASP A 253 10.60 5.97 19.26
C ASP A 253 11.49 5.05 18.40
N MET A 254 12.10 5.63 17.38
CA MET A 254 13.04 4.91 16.51
C MET A 254 14.23 4.31 17.27
N ASN A 255 14.68 4.93 18.37
CA ASN A 255 15.82 4.44 19.13
C ASN A 255 15.56 3.06 19.77
N LYS A 256 14.29 2.74 20.06
CA LYS A 256 13.89 1.41 20.51
C LYS A 256 14.29 0.35 19.48
N TYR A 257 14.00 0.58 18.20
CA TYR A 257 14.24 -0.37 17.10
C TYR A 257 15.73 -0.48 16.76
N ILE A 258 16.46 0.63 16.83
CA ILE A 258 17.92 0.64 16.68
C ILE A 258 18.59 -0.20 17.77
N LYS A 259 18.12 -0.10 19.01
CA LYS A 259 18.62 -0.91 20.13
C LYS A 259 18.30 -2.39 20.00
N LEU A 260 17.10 -2.74 19.46
CA LEU A 260 16.71 -4.14 19.19
C LEU A 260 17.62 -4.83 18.18
N ALA A 261 18.30 -4.05 17.37
CA ALA A 261 19.13 -4.57 16.29
C ALA A 261 20.46 -5.19 16.73
N GLU A 262 20.81 -5.19 18.00
CA GLU A 262 22.00 -5.75 18.62
C GLU A 262 23.18 -6.11 17.67
N ASN A 263 24.25 -5.33 17.64
CA ASN A 263 25.45 -5.59 16.81
C ASN A 263 25.23 -5.59 15.28
N ARG A 264 24.24 -4.84 14.79
CA ARG A 264 23.99 -4.64 13.36
C ARG A 264 24.24 -3.21 12.95
N ASN A 265 24.66 -3.03 11.71
CA ASN A 265 24.76 -1.72 11.08
C ASN A 265 23.37 -1.30 10.60
N ILE A 266 22.60 -0.64 11.47
CA ILE A 266 21.29 -0.11 11.17
C ILE A 266 21.35 1.41 11.08
N PHE A 267 20.73 1.96 10.04
CA PHE A 267 20.58 3.38 9.82
C PHE A 267 19.11 3.70 9.62
N ALA A 268 18.57 4.62 10.42
CA ALA A 268 17.20 5.06 10.32
C ALA A 268 17.12 6.44 9.68
N PHE A 269 16.11 6.63 8.82
CA PHE A 269 15.87 7.87 8.10
C PHE A 269 14.40 8.21 8.09
N LYS A 270 14.11 9.51 8.05
CA LYS A 270 12.79 10.05 7.73
C LYS A 270 12.79 10.56 6.29
N LEU A 271 11.81 10.15 5.50
CA LEU A 271 11.63 10.69 4.16
C LEU A 271 10.99 12.07 4.26
N ASN A 272 11.70 13.08 3.79
CA ASN A 272 11.26 14.46 3.83
C ASN A 272 10.96 14.98 2.42
N LYS A 273 9.81 15.61 2.29
CA LYS A 273 9.40 16.30 1.08
C LYS A 273 9.83 17.75 1.15
N ALA A 274 10.88 18.11 0.44
CA ALA A 274 11.30 19.47 0.30
C ALA A 274 10.37 20.21 -0.66
N LEU A 275 9.48 21.04 -0.11
CA LEU A 275 8.74 21.99 -0.92
C LEU A 275 9.65 23.18 -1.16
N PRO A 276 9.93 23.58 -2.42
CA PRO A 276 10.89 24.65 -2.73
C PRO A 276 10.55 26.00 -2.10
N TRP A 277 9.35 26.17 -1.54
CA TRP A 277 8.90 27.40 -0.90
C TRP A 277 7.96 27.12 0.27
N SER A 278 8.50 26.89 1.45
CA SER A 278 7.69 26.66 2.68
C SER A 278 6.96 27.93 3.18
N LYS A 279 7.28 29.12 2.68
CA LYS A 279 6.76 30.42 3.17
C LYS A 279 6.23 31.30 2.02
N GLY A 280 5.31 30.82 1.19
CA GLY A 280 4.74 31.61 0.08
C GLY A 280 3.21 31.61 0.07
N PHE A 281 2.62 32.69 -0.49
CA PHE A 281 1.19 32.84 -0.70
C PHE A 281 0.60 31.65 -1.48
N LYS A 282 -0.66 31.25 -1.17
CA LYS A 282 -1.38 30.13 -1.82
C LYS A 282 -1.32 30.18 -3.35
N ILE A 283 -1.32 31.38 -3.95
CA ILE A 283 -1.24 31.61 -5.40
C ILE A 283 0.10 31.13 -5.99
N ILE A 284 1.22 31.36 -5.30
CA ILE A 284 2.55 30.91 -5.75
C ILE A 284 2.64 29.37 -5.73
N LYS A 285 2.00 28.71 -4.76
CA LYS A 285 1.90 27.24 -4.72
C LYS A 285 1.11 26.69 -5.93
N ILE A 286 0.04 27.37 -6.33
CA ILE A 286 -0.76 26.99 -7.50
C ILE A 286 0.06 27.18 -8.79
N ILE A 287 0.77 28.29 -8.94
CA ILE A 287 1.64 28.55 -10.09
C ILE A 287 2.80 27.54 -10.16
N GLN A 288 3.38 27.15 -9.03
CA GLN A 288 4.42 26.12 -8.98
C GLN A 288 3.91 24.72 -9.35
N LEU A 289 2.69 24.38 -8.93
CA LEU A 289 1.98 23.14 -9.33
C LEU A 289 1.72 23.16 -10.85
N LEU A 290 1.32 24.30 -11.41
CA LEU A 290 1.08 24.47 -12.85
C LEU A 290 2.37 24.44 -13.67
N LEU A 291 3.48 24.95 -13.13
CA LEU A 291 4.78 24.97 -13.80
C LEU A 291 5.57 23.66 -13.66
N ARG A 292 4.98 22.59 -13.11
CA ARG A 292 5.60 21.25 -12.96
C ARG A 292 7.03 21.30 -12.41
N ARG A 293 7.27 22.08 -11.36
CA ARG A 293 8.57 22.05 -10.69
C ARG A 293 8.71 20.73 -9.95
N ASP A 294 9.86 20.10 -10.14
CA ASP A 294 10.20 18.85 -9.47
C ASP A 294 10.12 19.02 -7.96
N ILE A 295 9.51 18.04 -7.30
CA ILE A 295 9.50 17.96 -5.84
C ILE A 295 10.73 17.16 -5.45
N GLU A 296 11.59 17.76 -4.65
CA GLU A 296 12.76 17.09 -4.11
C GLU A 296 12.38 16.30 -2.86
N TYR A 297 12.82 15.06 -2.78
CA TYR A 297 12.73 14.24 -1.58
C TYR A 297 14.13 13.97 -1.05
N SER A 298 14.30 14.01 0.26
CA SER A 298 15.56 13.73 0.94
C SER A 298 15.36 12.77 2.11
N LEU A 299 16.36 11.95 2.37
CA LEU A 299 16.44 11.13 3.56
C LEU A 299 17.15 11.92 4.66
N ILE A 300 16.42 12.24 5.71
CA ILE A 300 16.96 12.91 6.90
C ILE A 300 17.44 11.84 7.86
N PRO A 301 18.75 11.79 8.18
CA PRO A 301 19.29 10.79 9.08
C PRO A 301 18.82 11.01 10.52
N GLN A 302 18.85 9.95 11.32
CA GLN A 302 18.29 9.90 12.68
C GLN A 302 18.76 11.02 13.60
N GLU A 303 20.00 11.48 13.47
CA GLU A 303 20.59 12.52 14.32
C GLU A 303 19.92 13.89 14.13
N GLN A 304 19.18 14.06 13.04
CA GLN A 304 18.50 15.30 12.68
C GLN A 304 16.97 15.21 12.80
N VAL A 305 16.44 14.04 13.20
CA VAL A 305 14.99 13.82 13.31
C VAL A 305 14.56 13.98 14.76
N HIS A 306 13.65 14.93 15.02
CA HIS A 306 13.08 15.17 16.35
C HIS A 306 11.74 14.45 16.55
N ILE A 307 10.95 14.26 15.49
CA ILE A 307 9.64 13.62 15.51
C ILE A 307 9.55 12.61 14.38
N TRP A 308 9.30 11.36 14.72
CA TRP A 308 9.23 10.23 13.80
C TRP A 308 7.80 9.97 13.34
N THR A 309 7.26 10.84 12.47
CA THR A 309 5.95 10.68 11.84
C THR A 309 6.05 10.80 10.32
N GLY A 310 5.13 10.15 9.59
CA GLY A 310 5.13 10.06 8.13
C GLY A 310 5.96 8.88 7.64
N ASP A 311 6.49 9.00 6.44
CA ASP A 311 7.26 7.93 5.80
C ASP A 311 8.66 7.78 6.43
N LEU A 312 8.95 6.61 6.91
CA LEU A 312 10.18 6.25 7.60
C LEU A 312 10.86 5.08 6.89
N CYS A 313 12.17 5.00 7.02
CA CYS A 313 12.87 3.81 6.58
C CYS A 313 14.05 3.43 7.47
N ILE A 314 14.35 2.15 7.49
CA ILE A 314 15.48 1.53 8.16
C ILE A 314 16.30 0.80 7.09
N VAL A 315 17.59 1.11 7.03
CA VAL A 315 18.56 0.39 6.19
C VAL A 315 19.35 -0.55 7.08
N VAL A 316 19.36 -1.82 6.75
CA VAL A 316 20.11 -2.85 7.46
C VAL A 316 21.21 -3.36 6.54
N ASN A 317 22.47 -3.20 6.96
CA ASN A 317 23.62 -3.73 6.26
C ASN A 317 24.08 -5.04 6.89
N LYS A 318 24.70 -5.91 6.09
CA LYS A 318 25.39 -7.11 6.61
C LYS A 318 26.53 -6.72 7.53
N VAL A 319 26.82 -7.58 8.49
CA VAL A 319 27.93 -7.44 9.45
C VAL A 319 29.10 -8.26 9.00
#